data_b977baf6cfcbead6a8f73c970b2d8f4c
#
_entry.id   b977baf6cfcbead6a8f73c970b2d8f4c
#
_cell.length_a   1.000
_cell.length_b   1.000
_cell.length_c   1.000
_cell.angle_alpha   90.00
_cell.angle_beta   90.00
_cell.angle_gamma   90.00
#
_symmetry.space_group_name_H-M   'P 1'
#
loop_
_entity.id
_entity.type
_entity.pdbx_description
1 polymer ?
#
loop_
_entity_poly.entity_id
_entity_poly.type
_entity_poly.pdbx_seq_one_letter_code
_entity_poly.pdbx_strand_id
1 'polypeptide(L)'
;IAVLRLFGFNVYRSTYKPLLAESVVEFWNRFYYYFKELLVTFFLLPTFAGPGRKLRRWPRLRLFVAVFAAACIGNMYYHLIRLSAPLAQGDVLESILAQRSRLFYCVLLAVGIFVSMLREQRRQGQPAAAGGARRLLRIFGVWTFFATIWIWGVRGGAPFVARTEFFLGLLGLA
;
A
#
# COMPACT_ATOMS: atom_id res chain seq x y z
N ILE A 1 4.55 -8.16 20.80
CA ILE A 1 4.66 -6.83 21.42
C ILE A 1 4.46 -6.91 22.93
N ALA A 2 3.41 -7.56 23.44
CA ALA A 2 3.18 -7.70 24.89
C ALA A 2 4.39 -8.33 25.61
N VAL A 3 4.90 -9.45 25.09
CA VAL A 3 6.09 -10.13 25.63
C VAL A 3 7.32 -9.21 25.65
N LEU A 4 7.61 -8.51 24.54
CA LEU A 4 8.74 -7.59 24.50
C LEU A 4 8.64 -6.46 25.53
N ARG A 5 7.42 -5.95 25.76
CA ARG A 5 7.18 -4.94 26.80
C ARG A 5 7.38 -5.47 28.21
N LEU A 6 7.04 -6.73 28.47
CA LEU A 6 7.33 -7.39 29.75
C LEU A 6 8.84 -7.47 30.03
N PHE A 7 9.65 -7.58 28.98
CA PHE A 7 11.13 -7.52 29.08
C PHE A 7 11.70 -6.10 29.07
N GLY A 8 10.85 -5.07 29.26
CA GLY A 8 11.30 -3.67 29.36
C GLY A 8 11.56 -2.96 28.02
N PHE A 9 11.30 -3.62 26.87
CA PHE A 9 11.50 -2.98 25.56
C PHE A 9 10.36 -1.99 25.26
N ASN A 10 10.68 -0.74 24.97
CA ASN A 10 9.72 0.26 24.55
C ASN A 10 9.39 0.08 23.06
N VAL A 11 8.45 -0.81 22.75
CA VAL A 11 8.03 -1.10 21.39
C VAL A 11 6.67 -0.48 21.08
N TYR A 12 6.55 0.12 19.88
CA TYR A 12 5.30 0.67 19.39
C TYR A 12 4.27 -0.44 19.09
N ARG A 13 2.99 -0.09 19.13
CA ARG A 13 1.94 -1.02 18.71
C ARG A 13 2.02 -1.24 17.21
N SER A 14 2.03 -2.51 16.78
CA SER A 14 2.04 -2.84 15.35
C SER A 14 0.77 -2.39 14.63
N THR A 15 -0.36 -2.39 15.34
CA THR A 15 -1.68 -2.06 14.79
C THR A 15 -2.47 -1.25 15.82
N TYR A 16 -3.06 -0.11 15.38
CA TYR A 16 -3.89 0.74 16.23
C TYR A 16 -5.11 1.28 15.48
N LYS A 17 -6.29 0.70 15.73
CA LYS A 17 -7.60 1.13 15.19
C LYS A 17 -7.58 1.43 13.67
N PRO A 18 -7.08 0.52 12.81
CA PRO A 18 -6.97 0.77 11.37
C PRO A 18 -8.33 0.95 10.71
N LEU A 19 -9.40 0.34 11.27
CA LEU A 19 -10.77 0.43 10.77
C LEU A 19 -11.33 1.88 10.79
N LEU A 20 -10.76 2.74 11.62
CA LEU A 20 -11.17 4.14 11.76
C LEU A 20 -10.29 5.10 10.96
N ALA A 21 -9.50 4.60 10.01
CA ALA A 21 -8.67 5.42 9.15
C ALA A 21 -9.53 6.20 8.15
N GLU A 22 -9.27 7.50 8.03
CA GLU A 22 -9.97 8.42 7.13
C GLU A 22 -9.23 8.62 5.81
N SER A 23 -8.04 8.02 5.68
CA SER A 23 -7.23 8.03 4.47
C SER A 23 -6.44 6.74 4.31
N VAL A 24 -6.00 6.43 3.07
CA VAL A 24 -5.19 5.24 2.79
C VAL A 24 -3.83 5.33 3.49
N VAL A 25 -3.24 6.52 3.57
CA VAL A 25 -1.98 6.76 4.31
C VAL A 25 -2.18 6.53 5.80
N GLU A 26 -3.27 7.06 6.37
CA GLU A 26 -3.59 6.85 7.78
C GLU A 26 -3.82 5.38 8.11
N PHE A 27 -4.50 4.63 7.21
CA PHE A 27 -4.65 3.19 7.35
C PHE A 27 -3.29 2.51 7.48
N TRP A 28 -2.35 2.82 6.58
CA TRP A 28 -0.99 2.26 6.61
C TRP A 28 -0.21 2.67 7.85
N ASN A 29 -0.37 3.89 8.34
CA ASN A 29 0.26 4.35 9.58
C ASN A 29 -0.28 3.61 10.81
N ARG A 30 -1.51 3.14 10.77
CA ARG A 30 -2.19 2.43 11.86
C ARG A 30 -2.07 0.91 11.78
N PHE A 31 -1.76 0.38 10.58
CA PHE A 31 -1.73 -1.04 10.27
C PHE A 31 -0.32 -1.47 9.88
N TYR A 32 0.20 -2.53 10.53
CA TYR A 32 1.56 -3.04 10.31
C TYR A 32 2.67 -1.98 10.40
N TYR A 33 2.72 -1.23 11.48
CA TYR A 33 3.68 -0.16 11.72
C TYR A 33 5.13 -0.55 11.32
N TYR A 34 5.65 -1.68 11.81
CA TYR A 34 7.03 -2.09 11.53
C TYR A 34 7.29 -2.42 10.07
N PHE A 35 6.31 -3.02 9.39
CA PHE A 35 6.42 -3.30 7.96
C PHE A 35 6.43 -1.99 7.15
N LYS A 36 5.60 -1.04 7.52
CA LYS A 36 5.61 0.31 6.92
C LYS A 36 6.97 0.98 7.14
N GLU A 37 7.52 0.96 8.36
CA GLU A 37 8.83 1.55 8.66
C GLU A 37 9.95 0.90 7.83
N LEU A 38 9.92 -0.41 7.64
CA LEU A 38 10.84 -1.12 6.76
C LEU A 38 10.74 -0.57 5.32
N LEU A 39 9.54 -0.48 4.77
CA LEU A 39 9.32 0.03 3.40
C LEU A 39 9.74 1.49 3.26
N VAL A 40 9.47 2.31 4.25
CA VAL A 40 9.88 3.72 4.27
C VAL A 40 11.41 3.85 4.32
N THR A 41 12.05 3.13 5.22
CA THR A 41 13.50 3.23 5.46
C THR A 41 14.30 2.68 4.28
N PHE A 42 13.92 1.55 3.72
CA PHE A 42 14.72 0.86 2.70
C PHE A 42 14.32 1.19 1.25
N PHE A 43 13.11 1.67 1.01
CA PHE A 43 12.63 1.96 -0.34
C PHE A 43 12.26 3.41 -0.56
N LEU A 44 11.41 4.01 0.30
CA LEU A 44 10.93 5.38 0.09
C LEU A 44 12.05 6.40 0.26
N LEU A 45 12.72 6.42 1.41
CA LEU A 45 13.74 7.42 1.72
C LEU A 45 14.94 7.36 0.78
N PRO A 46 15.54 6.17 0.47
CA PRO A 46 16.64 6.09 -0.47
C PRO A 46 16.25 6.52 -1.88
N THR A 47 15.04 6.14 -2.35
CA THR A 47 14.54 6.55 -3.67
C THR A 47 14.29 8.06 -3.72
N PHE A 48 13.73 8.63 -2.68
CA PHE A 48 13.47 10.07 -2.59
C PHE A 48 14.77 10.89 -2.52
N ALA A 49 15.77 10.44 -1.75
CA ALA A 49 17.04 11.13 -1.57
C ALA A 49 18.03 10.92 -2.72
N GLY A 50 18.05 9.72 -3.32
CA GLY A 50 18.96 9.32 -4.39
C GLY A 50 18.41 9.65 -5.78
N PRO A 51 17.78 8.67 -6.50
CA PRO A 51 17.27 8.87 -7.86
C PRO A 51 16.26 10.00 -7.96
N GLY A 52 15.43 10.20 -6.94
CA GLY A 52 14.46 11.29 -6.87
C GLY A 52 15.09 12.69 -6.88
N ARG A 53 16.40 12.82 -6.59
CA ARG A 53 17.09 14.11 -6.65
C ARG A 53 17.11 14.67 -8.09
N LYS A 54 17.18 13.81 -9.10
CA LYS A 54 17.09 14.20 -10.52
C LYS A 54 15.71 14.76 -10.87
N LEU A 55 14.67 14.39 -10.12
CA LEU A 55 13.28 14.84 -10.30
C LEU A 55 12.92 16.07 -9.45
N ARG A 56 13.90 16.83 -8.96
CA ARG A 56 13.68 17.98 -8.07
C ARG A 56 12.76 19.05 -8.68
N ARG A 57 12.79 19.20 -10.00
CA ARG A 57 11.89 20.11 -10.73
C ARG A 57 10.43 19.67 -10.74
N TRP A 58 10.17 18.39 -10.43
CA TRP A 58 8.86 17.76 -10.54
C TRP A 58 8.49 17.08 -9.19
N PRO A 59 8.16 17.87 -8.16
CA PRO A 59 8.04 17.36 -6.79
C PRO A 59 6.98 16.26 -6.64
N ARG A 60 5.87 16.35 -7.41
CA ARG A 60 4.83 15.31 -7.41
C ARG A 60 5.30 14.00 -8.02
N LEU A 61 6.07 14.07 -9.12
CA LEU A 61 6.63 12.87 -9.75
C LEU A 61 7.70 12.25 -8.85
N ARG A 62 8.53 13.07 -8.21
CA ARG A 62 9.50 12.61 -7.20
C ARG A 62 8.83 11.85 -6.08
N LEU A 63 7.73 12.38 -5.53
CA LEU A 63 6.94 11.73 -4.50
C LEU A 63 6.33 10.43 -5.02
N PHE A 64 5.74 10.44 -6.23
CA PHE A 64 5.16 9.25 -6.84
C PHE A 64 6.18 8.12 -6.97
N VAL A 65 7.36 8.41 -7.53
CA VAL A 65 8.42 7.41 -7.71
C VAL A 65 8.88 6.82 -6.37
N ALA A 66 9.01 7.64 -5.31
CA ALA A 66 9.38 7.16 -3.99
C ALA A 66 8.29 6.29 -3.34
N VAL A 67 7.03 6.70 -3.44
CA VAL A 67 5.88 5.93 -2.95
C VAL A 67 5.75 4.62 -3.73
N PHE A 68 5.93 4.67 -5.06
CA PHE A 68 5.89 3.47 -5.90
C PHE A 68 7.00 2.48 -5.54
N ALA A 69 8.22 2.97 -5.29
CA ALA A 69 9.32 2.13 -4.84
C ALA A 69 8.99 1.41 -3.51
N ALA A 70 8.36 2.07 -2.56
CA ALA A 70 7.99 1.47 -1.29
C ALA A 70 6.75 0.56 -1.41
N ALA A 71 5.65 1.09 -1.91
CA ALA A 71 4.35 0.41 -1.87
C ALA A 71 4.16 -0.63 -2.97
N CYS A 72 4.86 -0.51 -4.10
CA CYS A 72 4.83 -1.51 -5.17
C CYS A 72 6.07 -2.40 -5.13
N ILE A 73 7.27 -1.85 -5.34
CA ILE A 73 8.49 -2.66 -5.47
C ILE A 73 8.83 -3.33 -4.12
N GLY A 74 8.89 -2.57 -3.03
CA GLY A 74 9.23 -3.11 -1.70
C GLY A 74 8.20 -4.13 -1.21
N ASN A 75 6.92 -3.86 -1.40
CA ASN A 75 5.85 -4.79 -1.04
C ASN A 75 5.89 -6.06 -1.92
N MET A 76 6.13 -5.94 -3.23
CA MET A 76 6.28 -7.08 -4.13
C MET A 76 7.53 -7.90 -3.78
N TYR A 77 8.65 -7.26 -3.46
CA TYR A 77 9.86 -7.92 -2.99
C TYR A 77 9.60 -8.80 -1.76
N TYR A 78 8.87 -8.28 -0.78
CA TYR A 78 8.46 -9.06 0.40
C TYR A 78 7.62 -10.29 0.00
N HIS A 79 6.72 -10.16 -0.97
CA HIS A 79 5.91 -11.29 -1.45
C HIS A 79 6.74 -12.31 -2.23
N LEU A 80 7.73 -11.88 -3.01
CA LEU A 80 8.64 -12.77 -3.76
C LEU A 80 9.54 -13.58 -2.82
N ILE A 81 10.13 -12.97 -1.80
CA ILE A 81 10.97 -13.69 -0.82
C ILE A 81 10.20 -14.84 -0.16
N ARG A 82 8.91 -14.68 0.08
CA ARG A 82 8.06 -15.75 0.66
C ARG A 82 7.81 -16.93 -0.30
N LEU A 83 8.20 -16.82 -1.56
CA LEU A 83 8.13 -17.87 -2.59
C LEU A 83 9.53 -18.42 -2.91
N SER A 84 10.28 -18.72 -1.88
CA SER A 84 11.69 -19.12 -2.00
C SER A 84 11.92 -20.35 -2.91
N ALA A 85 10.98 -21.28 -3.00
CA ALA A 85 11.17 -22.51 -3.79
C ALA A 85 11.26 -22.25 -5.32
N PRO A 86 10.34 -21.52 -5.98
CA PRO A 86 10.49 -21.20 -7.42
C PRO A 86 11.69 -20.30 -7.70
N LEU A 87 12.01 -19.35 -6.80
CA LEU A 87 13.18 -18.48 -6.95
C LEU A 87 14.50 -19.23 -6.87
N ALA A 88 14.58 -20.28 -6.04
CA ALA A 88 15.76 -21.14 -5.93
C ALA A 88 16.02 -21.95 -7.21
N GLN A 89 15.00 -22.15 -8.06
CA GLN A 89 15.12 -22.82 -9.36
C GLN A 89 15.54 -21.87 -10.49
N GLY A 90 15.72 -20.58 -10.21
CA GLY A 90 16.19 -19.59 -11.18
C GLY A 90 15.11 -18.95 -12.07
N ASP A 91 13.85 -19.37 -11.97
CA ASP A 91 12.74 -18.88 -12.79
C ASP A 91 12.10 -17.60 -12.24
N VAL A 92 12.92 -16.54 -12.16
CA VAL A 92 12.49 -15.24 -11.61
C VAL A 92 11.34 -14.63 -12.41
N LEU A 93 11.43 -14.69 -13.75
CA LEU A 93 10.42 -14.10 -14.63
C LEU A 93 9.08 -14.84 -14.50
N GLU A 94 9.11 -16.16 -14.51
CA GLU A 94 7.92 -16.99 -14.33
C GLU A 94 7.28 -16.76 -12.95
N SER A 95 8.10 -16.64 -11.89
CA SER A 95 7.65 -16.33 -10.54
C SER A 95 6.95 -14.96 -10.46
N ILE A 96 7.45 -13.95 -11.18
CA ILE A 96 6.81 -12.62 -11.26
C ILE A 96 5.50 -12.70 -12.05
N LEU A 97 5.48 -13.39 -13.20
CA LEU A 97 4.29 -13.52 -14.04
C LEU A 97 3.19 -14.33 -13.34
N ALA A 98 3.54 -15.35 -12.59
CA ALA A 98 2.60 -16.10 -11.75
C ALA A 98 1.92 -15.21 -10.69
N GLN A 99 2.58 -14.11 -10.30
CA GLN A 99 2.05 -13.15 -9.32
C GLN A 99 1.47 -11.87 -9.93
N ARG A 100 1.15 -11.86 -11.23
CA ARG A 100 0.61 -10.68 -11.93
C ARG A 100 -0.58 -10.02 -11.22
N SER A 101 -1.50 -10.79 -10.65
CA SER A 101 -2.62 -10.26 -9.87
C SER A 101 -2.12 -9.46 -8.66
N ARG A 102 -1.14 -9.98 -7.94
CA ARG A 102 -0.57 -9.32 -6.77
C ARG A 102 0.27 -8.09 -7.15
N LEU A 103 0.98 -8.16 -8.26
CA LEU A 103 1.69 -7.00 -8.81
C LEU A 103 0.70 -5.87 -9.11
N PHE A 104 -0.42 -6.20 -9.75
CA PHE A 104 -1.49 -5.23 -10.03
C PHE A 104 -2.08 -4.63 -8.75
N TYR A 105 -2.34 -5.47 -7.72
CA TYR A 105 -2.71 -5.00 -6.39
C TYR A 105 -1.70 -4.02 -5.82
N CYS A 106 -0.39 -4.32 -5.89
CA CYS A 106 0.66 -3.43 -5.39
C CYS A 106 0.72 -2.10 -6.14
N VAL A 107 0.48 -2.11 -7.46
CA VAL A 107 0.39 -0.88 -8.27
C VAL A 107 -0.80 -0.02 -7.82
N LEU A 108 -1.99 -0.61 -7.70
CA LEU A 108 -3.19 0.11 -7.25
C LEU A 108 -3.00 0.68 -5.83
N LEU A 109 -2.36 -0.08 -4.96
CA LEU A 109 -2.03 0.35 -3.61
C LEU A 109 -1.08 1.57 -3.62
N ALA A 110 -0.02 1.53 -4.44
CA ALA A 110 0.92 2.64 -4.58
C ALA A 110 0.22 3.91 -5.10
N VAL A 111 -0.66 3.78 -6.09
CA VAL A 111 -1.48 4.88 -6.60
C VAL A 111 -2.42 5.42 -5.51
N GLY A 112 -3.10 4.55 -4.78
CA GLY A 112 -3.99 4.94 -3.68
C GLY A 112 -3.27 5.70 -2.57
N ILE A 113 -2.08 5.22 -2.15
CA ILE A 113 -1.25 5.92 -1.16
C ILE A 113 -0.82 7.28 -1.70
N PHE A 114 -0.32 7.35 -2.93
CA PHE A 114 0.11 8.59 -3.55
C PHE A 114 -1.01 9.64 -3.62
N VAL A 115 -2.19 9.25 -4.12
CA VAL A 115 -3.37 10.13 -4.18
C VAL A 115 -3.78 10.60 -2.77
N SER A 116 -3.74 9.68 -1.80
CA SER A 116 -4.04 10.00 -0.39
C SER A 116 -3.06 11.03 0.17
N MET A 117 -1.75 10.87 -0.08
CA MET A 117 -0.73 11.84 0.34
C MET A 117 -0.94 13.23 -0.30
N LEU A 118 -1.26 13.29 -1.59
CA LEU A 118 -1.56 14.55 -2.26
C LEU A 118 -2.80 15.24 -1.67
N ARG A 119 -3.83 14.47 -1.31
CA ARG A 119 -5.04 15.00 -0.66
C ARG A 119 -4.73 15.54 0.74
N GLU A 120 -3.90 14.84 1.51
CA GLU A 120 -3.48 15.29 2.83
C GLU A 120 -2.65 16.57 2.76
N GLN A 121 -1.69 16.66 1.83
CA GLN A 121 -0.92 17.89 1.60
C GLN A 121 -1.81 19.09 1.28
N ARG A 122 -2.86 18.91 0.48
CA ARG A 122 -3.83 20.00 0.16
C ARG A 122 -4.70 20.40 1.37
N ARG A 123 -4.83 19.52 2.36
CA ARG A 123 -5.62 19.78 3.58
C ARG A 123 -4.80 20.40 4.71
N GLN A 124 -3.47 20.38 4.63
CA GLN A 124 -2.64 21.04 5.59
C GLN A 124 -2.99 22.54 5.62
N GLY A 125 -3.52 23.01 6.75
CA GLY A 125 -4.02 24.37 6.93
C GLY A 125 -5.55 24.53 6.93
N GLN A 126 -6.33 23.49 6.65
CA GLN A 126 -7.78 23.55 6.82
C GLN A 126 -8.19 23.06 8.22
N PRO A 127 -9.12 23.75 8.91
CA PRO A 127 -9.59 23.31 10.21
C PRO A 127 -10.23 21.91 10.12
N ALA A 128 -9.97 21.10 11.13
CA ALA A 128 -10.44 19.71 11.24
C ALA A 128 -11.97 19.56 11.44
N ALA A 129 -12.76 20.57 11.12
CA ALA A 129 -14.22 20.62 11.25
C ALA A 129 -14.92 19.76 10.19
N ALA A 130 -14.66 18.45 10.19
CA ALA A 130 -15.52 17.53 9.46
C ALA A 130 -16.59 17.01 10.40
N GLY A 131 -17.85 17.41 10.18
CA GLY A 131 -19.01 16.82 10.86
C GLY A 131 -18.97 15.30 10.75
N GLY A 132 -19.57 14.59 11.71
CA GLY A 132 -19.51 13.12 11.83
C GLY A 132 -19.82 12.38 10.52
N ALA A 133 -20.77 12.86 9.72
CA ALA A 133 -21.13 12.27 8.43
C ALA A 133 -19.96 12.31 7.41
N ARG A 134 -19.22 13.40 7.32
CA ARG A 134 -18.06 13.50 6.42
C ARG A 134 -16.93 12.55 6.85
N ARG A 135 -16.76 12.36 8.14
CA ARG A 135 -15.81 11.40 8.68
C ARG A 135 -16.17 9.97 8.30
N LEU A 136 -17.42 9.58 8.47
CA LEU A 136 -17.92 8.27 8.08
C LEU A 136 -17.75 8.01 6.59
N LEU A 137 -18.04 8.98 5.72
CA LEU A 137 -17.83 8.86 4.28
C LEU A 137 -16.37 8.64 3.92
N ARG A 138 -15.41 9.27 4.62
CA ARG A 138 -13.98 9.06 4.40
C ARG A 138 -13.56 7.65 4.81
N ILE A 139 -14.00 7.20 5.99
CA ILE A 139 -13.75 5.83 6.48
C ILE A 139 -14.31 4.82 5.48
N PHE A 140 -15.55 5.01 5.04
CA PHE A 140 -16.18 4.15 4.05
C PHE A 140 -15.41 4.15 2.72
N GLY A 141 -14.95 5.31 2.24
CA GLY A 141 -14.12 5.41 1.04
C GLY A 141 -12.80 4.64 1.15
N VAL A 142 -12.15 4.64 2.32
CA VAL A 142 -10.94 3.83 2.56
C VAL A 142 -11.28 2.34 2.48
N TRP A 143 -12.37 1.92 3.08
CA TRP A 143 -12.82 0.52 3.05
C TRP A 143 -13.20 0.07 1.64
N THR A 144 -13.94 0.88 0.91
CA THR A 144 -14.29 0.61 -0.50
C THR A 144 -13.02 0.45 -1.35
N PHE A 145 -12.05 1.33 -1.17
CA PHE A 145 -10.77 1.22 -1.87
C PHE A 145 -10.07 -0.11 -1.56
N PHE A 146 -9.95 -0.49 -0.29
CA PHE A 146 -9.29 -1.75 0.08
C PHE A 146 -10.10 -2.96 -0.37
N ALA A 147 -11.42 -2.95 -0.26
CA ALA A 147 -12.28 -4.02 -0.77
C ALA A 147 -12.08 -4.23 -2.28
N THR A 148 -12.01 -3.13 -3.03
CA THR A 148 -11.79 -3.16 -4.48
C THR A 148 -10.44 -3.76 -4.84
N ILE A 149 -9.34 -3.23 -4.29
CA ILE A 149 -8.01 -3.73 -4.66
C ILE A 149 -7.75 -5.16 -4.14
N TRP A 150 -8.47 -5.59 -3.08
CA TRP A 150 -8.36 -6.93 -2.53
C TRP A 150 -8.75 -8.02 -3.50
N ILE A 151 -9.59 -7.74 -4.50
CA ILE A 151 -9.96 -8.66 -5.60
C ILE A 151 -8.70 -9.27 -6.23
N TRP A 152 -7.64 -8.48 -6.41
CA TRP A 152 -6.36 -8.94 -6.95
C TRP A 152 -5.34 -9.36 -5.88
N GLY A 153 -5.56 -8.99 -4.62
CA GLY A 153 -4.68 -9.30 -3.49
C GLY A 153 -4.85 -10.70 -2.90
N VAL A 154 -6.02 -11.32 -3.06
CA VAL A 154 -6.36 -12.61 -2.47
C VAL A 154 -5.48 -13.73 -3.03
N ARG A 155 -4.99 -14.61 -2.15
CA ARG A 155 -4.38 -15.88 -2.53
C ARG A 155 -5.49 -16.85 -2.95
N GLY A 156 -5.39 -17.42 -4.14
CA GLY A 156 -6.36 -18.45 -4.57
C GLY A 156 -6.54 -18.47 -6.08
N GLY A 157 -7.00 -19.61 -6.57
CA GLY A 157 -6.98 -20.13 -7.92
C GLY A 157 -7.59 -19.34 -9.07
N ALA A 158 -8.25 -18.20 -8.85
CA ALA A 158 -8.82 -17.44 -9.96
C ALA A 158 -7.71 -16.70 -10.74
N PRO A 159 -7.64 -16.89 -12.08
CA PRO A 159 -6.68 -16.21 -12.93
C PRO A 159 -6.94 -14.68 -12.96
N PHE A 160 -5.94 -13.91 -13.36
CA PHE A 160 -6.03 -12.43 -13.42
C PHE A 160 -7.22 -11.95 -14.27
N VAL A 161 -7.46 -12.59 -15.40
CA VAL A 161 -8.57 -12.26 -16.33
C VAL A 161 -9.91 -12.40 -15.64
N ALA A 162 -10.20 -13.54 -15.01
CA ALA A 162 -11.46 -13.77 -14.31
C ALA A 162 -11.72 -12.77 -13.17
N ARG A 163 -10.66 -12.31 -12.48
CA ARG A 163 -10.77 -11.25 -11.45
C ARG A 163 -11.13 -9.91 -12.05
N THR A 164 -10.59 -9.63 -13.22
CA THR A 164 -10.85 -8.38 -13.94
C THR A 164 -12.27 -8.39 -14.52
N GLU A 165 -12.72 -9.50 -15.10
CA GLU A 165 -14.10 -9.70 -15.56
C GLU A 165 -15.09 -9.55 -14.40
N PHE A 166 -14.81 -10.18 -13.26
CA PHE A 166 -15.63 -10.01 -12.06
C PHE A 166 -15.75 -8.53 -11.64
N PHE A 167 -14.63 -7.80 -11.65
CA PHE A 167 -14.64 -6.38 -11.32
C PHE A 167 -15.42 -5.54 -12.34
N LEU A 168 -15.25 -5.81 -13.64
CA LEU A 168 -16.03 -5.14 -14.70
C LEU A 168 -17.52 -5.45 -14.59
N GLY A 169 -17.88 -6.70 -14.26
CA GLY A 169 -19.26 -7.10 -13.99
C GLY A 169 -19.89 -6.33 -12.82
N LEU A 170 -19.14 -6.06 -11.75
CA LEU A 170 -19.61 -5.21 -10.64
C LEU A 170 -19.91 -3.77 -11.07
N LEU A 171 -19.26 -3.30 -12.15
CA LEU A 171 -19.47 -1.97 -12.72
C LEU A 171 -20.52 -1.95 -13.85
N GLY A 172 -21.10 -3.11 -14.20
CA GLY A 172 -22.01 -3.26 -15.33
C GLY A 172 -21.33 -3.11 -16.71
N LEU A 173 -20.02 -3.38 -16.79
CA LEU A 173 -19.19 -3.20 -18.00
C LEU A 173 -18.76 -4.54 -18.64
N ALA A 174 -19.20 -5.66 -18.08
CA ALA A 174 -18.93 -7.01 -18.60
C ALA A 174 -20.21 -7.74 -18.95
#